data_daf235bedfa259dcd51066d0e89c6a23
#
_entry.id   daf235bedfa259dcd51066d0e89c6a23
#
_cell.length_a   1.000
_cell.length_b   1.000
_cell.length_c   1.000
_cell.angle_alpha   90.00
_cell.angle_beta   90.00
_cell.angle_gamma   90.00
#
_symmetry.space_group_name_H-M   'P 1'
#
loop_
_entity.id
_entity.type
_entity.pdbx_description
1 polymer ?
#
loop_
_entity_poly.entity_id
_entity_poly.type
_entity_poly.pdbx_seq_one_letter_code
_entity_poly.pdbx_strand_id
1 'polypeptide(L)'
;MKRELGTALLLSAAFASSLWAAEPYRPPRLEDGRVDLQGVWNLSNLTPLERLPGFDSLVISSEQARAIEERIAGMRRNQPTGAADEGFDELQIVEPIGGNWHSSVIVEPADGRLPGNPAFHERVARVRAGVATAGDGPEERPPPERCLGSPASTPPMMHVPTLNLHQIVQSRDVVLIQSEWNRDARIVRMNSRHNPPALASWLGDSVGRWDGDTLVVETRHFSAASALRYTGGVLFLVSPATVVTERFKRTADDELSYEFAVADPTWYTTTWQGRNHLRRSRESIFEFACHEGNYAVRFVLQALRAREALSTKP
;
A
#
# COMPACT_ATOMS: atom_id res chain seq x y z
N MET A 1 -46.67 53.01 -56.48
CA MET A 1 -46.27 52.52 -55.16
C MET A 1 -45.94 51.03 -55.28
N LYS A 2 -44.68 50.66 -55.42
CA LYS A 2 -44.21 49.26 -55.46
C LYS A 2 -43.36 49.07 -54.22
N ARG A 3 -43.76 48.16 -53.32
CA ARG A 3 -42.99 47.73 -52.14
C ARG A 3 -42.09 46.58 -52.57
N GLU A 4 -40.81 46.75 -52.39
CA GLU A 4 -39.82 45.67 -52.51
C GLU A 4 -39.67 44.96 -51.19
N LEU A 5 -39.90 43.63 -51.16
CA LEU A 5 -39.58 42.77 -50.05
C LEU A 5 -38.10 42.34 -50.12
N GLY A 6 -37.32 42.80 -49.22
CA GLY A 6 -35.94 42.29 -49.03
C GLY A 6 -35.93 40.98 -48.24
N THR A 7 -35.43 39.93 -48.89
CA THR A 7 -35.21 38.60 -48.23
C THR A 7 -33.86 38.59 -47.52
N ALA A 8 -33.89 38.55 -46.21
CA ALA A 8 -32.68 38.40 -45.40
C ALA A 8 -32.28 36.90 -45.32
N LEU A 9 -31.14 36.57 -45.90
CA LEU A 9 -30.53 35.25 -45.76
C LEU A 9 -29.77 35.16 -44.41
N LEU A 10 -30.28 34.37 -43.46
CA LEU A 10 -29.57 34.03 -42.24
C LEU A 10 -28.60 32.87 -42.54
N LEU A 11 -27.29 33.17 -42.60
CA LEU A 11 -26.24 32.16 -42.58
C LEU A 11 -26.06 31.63 -41.16
N SER A 12 -26.51 30.41 -40.91
CA SER A 12 -26.22 29.65 -39.68
C SER A 12 -24.85 29.04 -39.80
N ALA A 13 -23.83 29.63 -39.14
CA ALA A 13 -22.51 29.03 -38.99
C ALA A 13 -22.59 27.92 -37.95
N ALA A 14 -22.56 26.67 -38.39
CA ALA A 14 -22.41 25.51 -37.52
C ALA A 14 -20.95 25.43 -37.05
N PHE A 15 -20.69 25.80 -35.79
CA PHE A 15 -19.43 25.52 -35.10
C PHE A 15 -19.35 24.02 -34.84
N ALA A 16 -18.62 23.30 -35.68
CA ALA A 16 -18.21 21.93 -35.39
C ALA A 16 -17.15 21.96 -34.26
N SER A 17 -17.57 21.76 -33.02
CA SER A 17 -16.67 21.51 -31.90
C SER A 17 -16.01 20.17 -32.14
N SER A 18 -14.79 20.16 -32.68
CA SER A 18 -13.94 18.98 -32.71
C SER A 18 -13.58 18.64 -31.26
N LEU A 19 -14.22 17.61 -30.71
CA LEU A 19 -13.77 16.94 -29.51
C LEU A 19 -12.39 16.36 -29.80
N TRP A 20 -11.35 17.08 -29.43
CA TRP A 20 -9.99 16.58 -29.45
C TRP A 20 -9.91 15.53 -28.31
N ALA A 21 -9.99 14.25 -28.66
CA ALA A 21 -9.67 13.19 -27.74
C ALA A 21 -8.21 13.42 -27.31
N ALA A 22 -7.97 13.59 -26.01
CA ALA A 22 -6.62 13.72 -25.48
C ALA A 22 -5.80 12.50 -25.94
N GLU A 23 -4.61 12.75 -26.49
CA GLU A 23 -3.72 11.64 -26.87
C GLU A 23 -3.45 10.76 -25.64
N PRO A 24 -3.42 9.42 -25.78
CA PRO A 24 -3.12 8.53 -24.69
C PRO A 24 -1.71 8.83 -24.16
N TYR A 25 -1.58 8.84 -22.84
CA TYR A 25 -0.29 9.09 -22.18
C TYR A 25 0.78 8.10 -22.68
N ARG A 26 1.94 8.63 -23.06
CA ARG A 26 3.10 7.86 -23.51
C ARG A 26 4.20 7.95 -22.46
N PRO A 27 4.46 6.88 -21.68
CA PRO A 27 5.48 6.92 -20.64
C PRO A 27 6.88 7.09 -21.24
N PRO A 28 7.79 7.81 -20.56
CA PRO A 28 9.19 7.86 -20.94
C PRO A 28 9.81 6.46 -20.90
N ARG A 29 10.86 6.27 -21.71
CA ARG A 29 11.52 4.98 -21.85
C ARG A 29 13.01 5.10 -21.60
N LEU A 30 13.57 4.03 -21.07
CA LEU A 30 15.01 3.84 -20.97
C LEU A 30 15.62 3.58 -22.36
N GLU A 31 16.94 3.64 -22.47
CA GLU A 31 17.68 3.37 -23.72
C GLU A 31 17.37 2.01 -24.35
N ASP A 32 17.02 1.02 -23.53
CA ASP A 32 16.64 -0.34 -23.97
C ASP A 32 15.17 -0.48 -24.34
N GLY A 33 14.40 0.63 -24.37
CA GLY A 33 13.01 0.69 -24.78
C GLY A 33 11.99 0.35 -23.69
N ARG A 34 12.40 -0.13 -22.52
CA ARG A 34 11.50 -0.39 -21.40
C ARG A 34 10.97 0.91 -20.81
N VAL A 35 9.76 0.86 -20.23
CA VAL A 35 9.21 2.03 -19.52
C VAL A 35 10.12 2.41 -18.36
N ASP A 36 10.38 3.71 -18.24
CA ASP A 36 11.15 4.27 -17.13
C ASP A 36 10.23 4.45 -15.90
N LEU A 37 10.42 3.59 -14.90
CA LEU A 37 9.79 3.66 -13.57
C LEU A 37 10.71 4.27 -12.53
N GLN A 38 11.95 4.67 -12.91
CA GLN A 38 12.95 5.15 -11.98
C GLN A 38 12.52 6.44 -11.28
N GLY A 39 12.96 6.61 -10.06
CA GLY A 39 12.72 7.81 -9.27
C GLY A 39 12.32 7.49 -7.84
N VAL A 40 12.01 8.55 -7.10
CA VAL A 40 11.44 8.46 -5.75
C VAL A 40 9.93 8.65 -5.86
N TRP A 41 9.21 7.76 -5.22
CA TRP A 41 7.76 7.66 -5.27
C TRP A 41 7.18 7.57 -3.86
N ASN A 42 6.08 8.27 -3.62
CA ASN A 42 5.39 8.29 -2.34
C ASN A 42 4.08 7.49 -2.40
N LEU A 43 3.87 6.59 -1.43
CA LEU A 43 2.67 5.76 -1.29
C LEU A 43 1.72 6.31 -0.20
N SER A 44 1.72 7.58 0.10
CA SER A 44 0.95 8.20 1.19
C SER A 44 -0.51 8.50 0.83
N ASN A 45 -1.27 7.50 0.39
CA ASN A 45 -2.71 7.64 0.16
C ASN A 45 -3.49 7.05 1.35
N LEU A 46 -4.36 7.87 1.97
CA LEU A 46 -5.11 7.52 3.18
C LEU A 46 -6.32 6.58 2.91
N THR A 47 -6.54 6.14 1.68
CA THR A 47 -7.60 5.17 1.36
C THR A 47 -7.47 3.95 2.27
N PRO A 48 -8.52 3.59 3.05
CA PRO A 48 -8.45 2.46 3.97
C PRO A 48 -8.20 1.14 3.25
N LEU A 49 -7.47 0.19 3.87
CA LEU A 49 -7.32 -1.14 3.28
C LEU A 49 -8.67 -1.79 3.06
N GLU A 50 -9.50 -1.86 4.10
CA GLU A 50 -10.87 -2.38 4.04
C GLU A 50 -11.89 -1.25 4.00
N ARG A 51 -13.01 -1.49 3.32
CA ARG A 51 -14.14 -0.56 3.27
C ARG A 51 -14.71 -0.30 4.66
N LEU A 52 -14.76 0.97 5.02
CA LEU A 52 -15.33 1.38 6.31
C LEU A 52 -16.85 1.17 6.33
N PRO A 53 -17.46 0.87 7.48
CA PRO A 53 -18.92 0.81 7.63
C PRO A 53 -19.58 2.11 7.18
N GLY A 54 -20.68 2.00 6.44
CA GLY A 54 -21.43 3.13 5.89
C GLY A 54 -21.04 3.53 4.47
N PHE A 55 -20.12 2.79 3.84
CA PHE A 55 -19.79 2.93 2.42
C PHE A 55 -20.14 1.64 1.68
N ASP A 56 -21.05 1.72 0.71
CA ASP A 56 -21.57 0.54 0.01
C ASP A 56 -20.91 0.29 -1.35
N SER A 57 -20.19 1.28 -1.89
CA SER A 57 -19.56 1.22 -3.21
C SER A 57 -18.06 1.42 -3.12
N LEU A 58 -17.31 0.83 -4.06
CA LEU A 58 -15.88 1.05 -4.20
C LEU A 58 -15.60 2.51 -4.61
N VAL A 59 -16.27 2.97 -5.67
CA VAL A 59 -16.13 4.35 -6.13
C VAL A 59 -17.09 5.23 -5.32
N ILE A 60 -16.55 6.33 -4.79
CA ILE A 60 -17.25 7.26 -3.91
C ILE A 60 -17.10 8.70 -4.41
N SER A 61 -17.91 9.61 -3.88
CA SER A 61 -17.77 11.05 -4.17
C SER A 61 -16.61 11.68 -3.40
N SER A 62 -16.17 12.87 -3.83
CA SER A 62 -15.16 13.65 -3.11
C SER A 62 -15.61 14.06 -1.70
N GLU A 63 -16.91 14.23 -1.48
CA GLU A 63 -17.49 14.50 -0.15
C GLU A 63 -17.35 13.28 0.76
N GLN A 64 -17.65 12.10 0.23
CA GLN A 64 -17.47 10.84 0.97
C GLN A 64 -15.98 10.54 1.27
N ALA A 65 -15.07 10.91 0.36
CA ALA A 65 -13.62 10.81 0.62
C ALA A 65 -13.21 11.68 1.81
N ARG A 66 -13.67 12.94 1.88
CA ARG A 66 -13.45 13.82 3.04
C ARG A 66 -14.03 13.26 4.34
N ALA A 67 -15.20 12.64 4.28
CA ALA A 67 -15.77 11.97 5.46
C ALA A 67 -14.90 10.80 5.97
N ILE A 68 -14.21 10.10 5.09
CA ILE A 68 -13.21 9.08 5.46
C ILE A 68 -12.02 9.75 6.18
N GLU A 69 -11.49 10.84 5.64
CA GLU A 69 -10.38 11.61 6.23
C GLU A 69 -10.72 12.07 7.65
N GLU A 70 -11.88 12.71 7.81
CA GLU A 70 -12.37 13.17 9.11
C GLU A 70 -12.53 12.03 10.13
N ARG A 71 -13.06 10.88 9.67
CA ARG A 71 -13.24 9.71 10.52
C ARG A 71 -11.89 9.14 10.97
N ILE A 72 -10.91 9.04 10.08
CA ILE A 72 -9.57 8.56 10.42
C ILE A 72 -8.86 9.52 11.37
N ALA A 73 -8.96 10.84 11.11
CA ALA A 73 -8.43 11.86 12.00
C ALA A 73 -9.09 11.79 13.39
N GLY A 74 -10.40 11.53 13.45
CA GLY A 74 -11.13 11.31 14.71
C GLY A 74 -10.64 10.08 15.48
N MET A 75 -10.38 8.97 14.79
CA MET A 75 -9.84 7.75 15.41
C MET A 75 -8.45 8.00 16.01
N ARG A 76 -7.58 8.76 15.31
CA ARG A 76 -6.24 9.10 15.79
C ARG A 76 -6.26 9.97 17.05
N ARG A 77 -7.08 11.02 17.06
CA ARG A 77 -7.23 11.89 18.24
C ARG A 77 -7.66 11.14 19.50
N ASN A 78 -8.37 10.04 19.35
CA ASN A 78 -8.89 9.23 20.46
C ASN A 78 -7.94 8.06 20.86
N GLN A 79 -6.78 7.91 20.22
CA GLN A 79 -5.79 6.95 20.66
C GLN A 79 -5.04 7.51 21.88
N PRO A 80 -4.73 6.66 22.90
CA PRO A 80 -3.89 7.09 24.01
C PRO A 80 -2.55 7.58 23.46
N THR A 81 -2.27 8.86 23.65
CA THR A 81 -1.03 9.50 23.21
C THR A 81 0.16 8.86 23.94
N GLY A 82 0.86 7.99 23.29
CA GLY A 82 2.13 7.43 23.74
C GLY A 82 3.19 7.45 22.65
N ALA A 83 2.80 7.73 21.41
CA ALA A 83 3.72 8.02 20.32
C ALA A 83 3.53 9.50 19.99
N ALA A 84 4.56 10.28 20.18
CA ALA A 84 4.60 11.67 19.79
C ALA A 84 4.30 11.77 18.29
N ASP A 85 3.06 12.11 17.96
CA ASP A 85 2.63 12.53 16.62
C ASP A 85 3.07 13.98 16.32
N GLU A 86 3.97 14.50 17.13
CA GLU A 86 4.54 15.83 16.95
C GLU A 86 5.53 15.78 15.78
N GLY A 87 5.05 16.11 14.58
CA GLY A 87 5.87 16.37 13.40
C GLY A 87 5.66 15.42 12.22
N PHE A 88 4.70 14.52 12.27
CA PHE A 88 4.38 13.61 11.15
C PHE A 88 3.05 13.95 10.46
N ASP A 89 2.70 15.22 10.41
CA ASP A 89 1.58 15.73 9.63
C ASP A 89 1.94 15.80 8.14
N GLU A 90 2.37 14.70 7.55
CA GLU A 90 2.21 14.55 6.11
C GLU A 90 0.72 14.66 5.82
N LEU A 91 0.36 15.53 4.87
CA LEU A 91 -1.01 15.71 4.41
C LEU A 91 -1.60 14.34 4.03
N GLN A 92 -2.34 13.77 4.96
CA GLN A 92 -2.93 12.44 4.76
C GLN A 92 -4.33 12.64 4.23
N ILE A 93 -4.42 12.63 2.91
CA ILE A 93 -5.67 12.76 2.17
C ILE A 93 -6.00 11.45 1.45
N VAL A 94 -7.28 11.25 1.19
CA VAL A 94 -7.74 10.21 0.26
C VAL A 94 -7.59 10.75 -1.16
N GLU A 95 -6.60 10.25 -1.87
CA GLU A 95 -6.37 10.65 -3.26
C GLU A 95 -7.16 9.80 -4.24
N PRO A 96 -7.59 10.37 -5.37
CA PRO A 96 -8.24 9.58 -6.42
C PRO A 96 -7.25 8.59 -7.05
N ILE A 97 -7.65 7.34 -7.16
CA ILE A 97 -6.90 6.25 -7.80
C ILE A 97 -7.45 6.05 -9.20
N GLY A 98 -6.64 6.31 -10.23
CA GLY A 98 -7.11 6.26 -11.62
C GLY A 98 -8.26 7.22 -11.89
N GLY A 99 -8.26 8.39 -11.24
CA GLY A 99 -9.28 9.43 -11.41
C GLY A 99 -10.55 9.26 -10.56
N ASN A 100 -10.66 8.22 -9.75
CA ASN A 100 -11.82 7.97 -8.87
C ASN A 100 -11.41 7.85 -7.40
N TRP A 101 -12.16 8.44 -6.48
CA TRP A 101 -11.99 8.17 -5.06
C TRP A 101 -12.51 6.79 -4.73
N HIS A 102 -11.73 6.05 -3.92
CA HIS A 102 -12.08 4.70 -3.49
C HIS A 102 -12.36 4.66 -1.99
N SER A 103 -13.38 3.90 -1.61
CA SER A 103 -13.71 3.65 -0.21
C SER A 103 -12.82 2.60 0.45
N SER A 104 -12.04 1.86 -0.34
CA SER A 104 -11.08 0.85 0.10
C SER A 104 -9.99 0.64 -0.94
N VAL A 105 -8.78 0.25 -0.47
CA VAL A 105 -7.71 -0.26 -1.34
C VAL A 105 -8.12 -1.61 -1.94
N ILE A 106 -8.81 -2.47 -1.15
CA ILE A 106 -9.33 -3.75 -1.64
C ILE A 106 -10.43 -3.48 -2.67
N VAL A 107 -10.22 -4.00 -3.89
CA VAL A 107 -11.17 -3.92 -5.01
C VAL A 107 -11.86 -5.26 -5.26
N GLU A 108 -11.22 -6.37 -4.87
CA GLU A 108 -11.77 -7.73 -4.89
C GLU A 108 -11.40 -8.46 -3.59
N PRO A 109 -12.38 -9.04 -2.90
CA PRO A 109 -13.82 -9.13 -3.22
C PRO A 109 -14.55 -7.78 -3.26
N ALA A 110 -15.70 -7.74 -3.94
CA ALA A 110 -16.47 -6.51 -4.19
C ALA A 110 -16.98 -5.80 -2.92
N ASP A 111 -17.07 -6.50 -1.80
CA ASP A 111 -17.41 -5.91 -0.50
C ASP A 111 -16.27 -5.08 0.10
N GLY A 112 -15.07 -5.14 -0.51
CA GLY A 112 -13.90 -4.39 -0.07
C GLY A 112 -13.32 -4.87 1.26
N ARG A 113 -13.45 -6.17 1.58
CA ARG A 113 -12.96 -6.77 2.83
C ARG A 113 -12.04 -7.95 2.57
N LEU A 114 -11.18 -8.23 3.53
CA LEU A 114 -10.33 -9.42 3.50
C LEU A 114 -11.20 -10.69 3.59
N PRO A 115 -11.07 -11.62 2.63
CA PRO A 115 -11.85 -12.85 2.62
C PRO A 115 -11.25 -13.89 3.59
N GLY A 116 -11.13 -13.52 4.87
CA GLY A 116 -10.51 -14.35 5.91
C GLY A 116 -11.30 -15.65 6.13
N ASN A 117 -10.59 -16.78 6.24
CA ASN A 117 -11.15 -18.03 6.68
C ASN A 117 -11.25 -18.10 8.23
N PRO A 118 -11.84 -19.13 8.83
CA PRO A 118 -11.96 -19.25 10.30
C PRO A 118 -10.60 -19.16 11.02
N ALA A 119 -9.53 -19.75 10.47
CA ALA A 119 -8.19 -19.69 11.06
C ALA A 119 -7.62 -18.27 11.04
N PHE A 120 -7.89 -17.50 9.99
CA PHE A 120 -7.54 -16.08 9.92
C PHE A 120 -8.20 -15.30 11.07
N HIS A 121 -9.51 -15.42 11.23
CA HIS A 121 -10.26 -14.69 12.25
C HIS A 121 -9.81 -15.06 13.66
N GLU A 122 -9.58 -16.33 13.92
CA GLU A 122 -9.03 -16.80 15.19
C GLU A 122 -7.63 -16.23 15.45
N ARG A 123 -6.74 -16.25 14.45
CA ARG A 123 -5.38 -15.69 14.59
C ARG A 123 -5.41 -14.19 14.84
N VAL A 124 -6.22 -13.44 14.11
CA VAL A 124 -6.39 -12.00 14.30
C VAL A 124 -6.93 -11.68 15.69
N ALA A 125 -7.92 -12.42 16.17
CA ALA A 125 -8.46 -12.25 17.51
C ALA A 125 -7.40 -12.50 18.60
N ARG A 126 -6.61 -13.57 18.48
CA ARG A 126 -5.48 -13.86 19.38
C ARG A 126 -4.42 -12.76 19.36
N VAL A 127 -4.05 -12.27 18.18
CA VAL A 127 -3.08 -11.17 18.06
C VAL A 127 -3.59 -9.91 18.75
N ARG A 128 -4.85 -9.52 18.51
CA ARG A 128 -5.44 -8.34 19.16
C ARG A 128 -5.50 -8.46 20.68
N ALA A 129 -5.81 -9.64 21.18
CA ALA A 129 -5.77 -9.93 22.63
C ALA A 129 -4.32 -9.95 23.16
N GLY A 130 -3.40 -10.58 22.43
CA GLY A 130 -2.02 -10.80 22.86
C GLY A 130 -1.12 -9.58 22.72
N VAL A 131 -1.35 -8.66 21.78
CA VAL A 131 -0.51 -7.45 21.62
C VAL A 131 -0.47 -6.60 22.90
N ALA A 132 -1.53 -6.65 23.71
CA ALA A 132 -1.55 -5.96 25.01
C ALA A 132 -0.93 -6.77 26.15
N THR A 133 -0.72 -8.10 25.99
CA THR A 133 -0.39 -9.01 27.09
C THR A 133 0.79 -9.95 26.82
N ALA A 134 1.24 -10.08 25.56
CA ALA A 134 2.33 -10.98 25.19
C ALA A 134 3.69 -10.46 25.70
N GLY A 135 4.26 -11.15 26.67
CA GLY A 135 5.49 -10.78 27.36
C GLY A 135 6.57 -11.87 27.40
N ASP A 136 6.29 -13.04 26.79
CA ASP A 136 7.18 -14.21 26.89
C ASP A 136 8.50 -13.97 26.16
N GLY A 137 8.43 -13.36 24.95
CA GLY A 137 9.62 -13.10 24.15
C GLY A 137 9.43 -11.99 23.12
N PRO A 138 10.51 -11.53 22.49
CA PRO A 138 10.45 -10.54 21.43
C PRO A 138 9.68 -11.05 20.21
N GLU A 139 9.58 -12.36 20.00
CA GLU A 139 8.85 -12.98 18.88
C GLU A 139 7.34 -12.71 18.95
N GLU A 140 6.82 -12.43 20.13
CA GLU A 140 5.42 -12.08 20.35
C GLU A 140 5.09 -10.64 19.96
N ARG A 141 6.12 -9.82 19.71
CA ARG A 141 5.92 -8.41 19.30
C ARG A 141 5.82 -8.29 17.78
N PRO A 142 5.00 -7.34 17.28
CA PRO A 142 4.88 -7.07 15.84
C PRO A 142 6.25 -6.83 15.16
N PRO A 143 6.44 -7.30 13.92
CA PRO A 143 7.70 -7.11 13.19
C PRO A 143 8.20 -5.66 13.13
N PRO A 144 7.36 -4.62 12.93
CA PRO A 144 7.84 -3.24 12.91
C PRO A 144 8.44 -2.76 14.23
N GLU A 145 7.90 -3.21 15.40
CA GLU A 145 8.49 -2.90 16.71
C GLU A 145 9.87 -3.53 16.90
N ARG A 146 10.12 -4.62 16.19
CA ARG A 146 11.38 -5.37 16.16
C ARG A 146 12.33 -4.88 15.08
N CYS A 147 12.00 -3.82 14.39
CA CYS A 147 12.74 -3.32 13.22
C CYS A 147 12.87 -4.36 12.09
N LEU A 148 11.87 -5.19 11.90
CA LEU A 148 11.81 -6.21 10.86
C LEU A 148 10.68 -5.84 9.90
N GLY A 149 10.93 -5.66 8.65
CA GLY A 149 9.98 -5.37 7.59
C GLY A 149 8.72 -4.60 7.99
N SER A 150 8.33 -3.66 7.21
CA SER A 150 7.12 -2.85 7.42
C SER A 150 6.09 -3.18 6.35
N PRO A 151 4.79 -2.94 6.56
CA PRO A 151 3.81 -2.95 5.49
C PRO A 151 4.18 -2.03 4.33
N ALA A 152 4.92 -0.95 4.56
CA ALA A 152 5.43 -0.11 3.48
C ALA A 152 6.46 -0.80 2.61
N SER A 153 7.34 -1.64 3.17
CA SER A 153 8.45 -2.26 2.45
C SER A 153 8.17 -3.68 1.95
N THR A 154 7.25 -4.39 2.62
CA THR A 154 6.94 -5.79 2.29
C THR A 154 5.77 -5.89 1.31
N PRO A 155 5.84 -6.81 0.28
CA PRO A 155 4.71 -6.99 -0.63
C PRO A 155 3.49 -7.64 0.06
N PRO A 156 2.28 -7.19 -0.29
CA PRO A 156 2.00 -5.97 -1.02
C PRO A 156 2.34 -4.74 -0.20
N MET A 157 2.87 -3.70 -0.85
CA MET A 157 3.23 -2.45 -0.19
C MET A 157 1.97 -1.69 0.22
N MET A 158 1.93 -1.27 1.46
CA MET A 158 0.80 -0.57 2.07
C MET A 158 1.22 0.76 2.65
N HIS A 159 0.31 1.73 2.62
CA HIS A 159 0.49 2.99 3.34
C HIS A 159 0.69 2.76 4.84
N VAL A 160 1.63 3.49 5.40
CA VAL A 160 1.87 3.61 6.85
C VAL A 160 1.87 5.10 7.22
N PRO A 161 1.73 5.46 8.51
CA PRO A 161 1.62 6.87 8.91
C PRO A 161 2.80 7.74 8.47
N THR A 162 3.99 7.16 8.31
CA THR A 162 5.24 7.85 7.95
C THR A 162 6.13 6.92 7.14
N LEU A 163 7.16 7.46 6.47
CA LEU A 163 8.18 6.68 5.77
C LEU A 163 7.62 5.88 4.57
N ASN A 164 6.83 6.57 3.74
CA ASN A 164 6.18 5.99 2.56
C ASN A 164 6.96 6.19 1.26
N LEU A 165 8.20 6.70 1.32
CA LEU A 165 9.00 6.91 0.14
C LEU A 165 9.63 5.60 -0.34
N HIS A 166 9.58 5.40 -1.66
CA HIS A 166 10.17 4.26 -2.35
C HIS A 166 11.04 4.74 -3.50
N GLN A 167 12.27 4.31 -3.54
CA GLN A 167 13.14 4.54 -4.69
C GLN A 167 13.11 3.31 -5.60
N ILE A 168 12.76 3.53 -6.87
CA ILE A 168 12.85 2.51 -7.90
C ILE A 168 14.08 2.78 -8.75
N VAL A 169 14.94 1.78 -8.90
CA VAL A 169 16.11 1.79 -9.78
C VAL A 169 16.04 0.59 -10.72
N GLN A 170 16.26 0.82 -12.00
CA GLN A 170 16.17 -0.21 -13.02
C GLN A 170 17.54 -0.48 -13.64
N SER A 171 17.91 -1.74 -13.75
CA SER A 171 18.97 -2.21 -14.61
C SER A 171 18.42 -3.23 -15.61
N ARG A 172 19.29 -3.81 -16.43
CA ARG A 172 18.88 -4.80 -17.43
C ARG A 172 18.22 -6.02 -16.79
N ASP A 173 18.79 -6.53 -15.71
CA ASP A 173 18.44 -7.84 -15.16
C ASP A 173 17.79 -7.73 -13.76
N VAL A 174 17.72 -6.53 -13.20
CA VAL A 174 17.22 -6.28 -11.85
C VAL A 174 16.43 -4.96 -11.80
N VAL A 175 15.32 -4.98 -11.09
CA VAL A 175 14.67 -3.78 -10.56
C VAL A 175 14.82 -3.79 -9.05
N LEU A 176 15.40 -2.71 -8.50
CA LEU A 176 15.48 -2.48 -7.07
C LEU A 176 14.33 -1.60 -6.64
N ILE A 177 13.60 -2.02 -5.60
CA ILE A 177 12.61 -1.20 -4.90
C ILE A 177 13.12 -1.03 -3.48
N GLN A 178 13.66 0.15 -3.20
CA GLN A 178 14.14 0.50 -1.87
C GLN A 178 13.09 1.34 -1.16
N SER A 179 12.68 0.91 0.02
CA SER A 179 11.76 1.64 0.89
C SER A 179 12.54 2.47 1.89
N GLU A 180 12.00 3.62 2.27
CA GLU A 180 12.56 4.47 3.31
C GLU A 180 12.58 3.76 4.68
N TRP A 181 11.52 3.00 4.98
CA TRP A 181 11.46 2.17 6.17
C TRP A 181 12.61 1.15 6.21
N ASN A 182 13.43 1.21 7.24
CA ASN A 182 14.62 0.37 7.47
C ASN A 182 15.62 0.33 6.30
N ARG A 183 15.44 1.17 5.27
CA ARG A 183 16.16 1.06 4.00
C ARG A 183 16.01 -0.33 3.36
N ASP A 184 14.85 -0.98 3.60
CA ASP A 184 14.56 -2.29 3.05
C ASP A 184 14.68 -2.26 1.53
N ALA A 185 15.55 -3.10 0.99
CA ALA A 185 15.87 -3.18 -0.43
C ALA A 185 15.32 -4.50 -1.00
N ARG A 186 14.30 -4.40 -1.82
CA ARG A 186 13.71 -5.54 -2.53
C ARG A 186 14.31 -5.65 -3.92
N ILE A 187 15.04 -6.74 -4.16
CA ILE A 187 15.67 -7.06 -5.43
C ILE A 187 14.70 -7.91 -6.25
N VAL A 188 14.17 -7.35 -7.33
CA VAL A 188 13.33 -8.04 -8.30
C VAL A 188 14.22 -8.53 -9.44
N ARG A 189 14.46 -9.85 -9.53
CA ARG A 189 15.24 -10.44 -10.61
C ARG A 189 14.38 -10.60 -11.84
N MET A 190 14.79 -10.00 -12.94
CA MET A 190 14.01 -10.00 -14.19
C MET A 190 14.14 -11.31 -14.95
N ASN A 191 13.01 -11.81 -15.46
CA ASN A 191 12.93 -13.03 -16.28
C ASN A 191 13.66 -14.25 -15.65
N SER A 192 13.62 -14.35 -14.34
CA SER A 192 14.32 -15.35 -13.54
C SER A 192 13.36 -16.38 -12.94
N ARG A 193 13.90 -17.38 -12.27
CA ARG A 193 13.16 -18.34 -11.44
C ARG A 193 13.27 -17.94 -9.97
N HIS A 194 12.27 -18.32 -9.17
CA HIS A 194 12.37 -18.19 -7.73
C HIS A 194 13.52 -19.00 -7.14
N ASN A 195 14.12 -18.47 -6.09
CA ASN A 195 15.07 -19.20 -5.27
C ASN A 195 14.39 -20.39 -4.58
N PRO A 196 15.15 -21.38 -4.10
CA PRO A 196 14.58 -22.45 -3.29
C PRO A 196 13.88 -21.92 -2.04
N PRO A 197 12.77 -22.54 -1.57
CA PRO A 197 12.02 -22.12 -0.38
C PRO A 197 12.87 -22.05 0.90
N ALA A 198 13.99 -22.78 0.95
CA ALA A 198 14.93 -22.73 2.08
C ALA A 198 15.58 -21.33 2.26
N LEU A 199 15.52 -20.47 1.24
CA LEU A 199 16.00 -19.08 1.28
C LEU A 199 14.87 -18.08 1.56
N ALA A 200 13.82 -18.50 2.27
CA ALA A 200 12.73 -17.63 2.68
C ALA A 200 13.23 -16.40 3.46
N SER A 201 12.66 -15.24 3.19
CA SER A 201 13.07 -13.97 3.79
C SER A 201 11.88 -13.13 4.26
N TRP A 202 12.17 -12.05 4.97
CA TRP A 202 11.13 -11.09 5.42
C TRP A 202 10.41 -10.41 4.26
N LEU A 203 11.14 -10.07 3.20
CA LEU A 203 10.62 -9.41 2.00
C LEU A 203 10.13 -10.42 0.94
N GLY A 204 10.31 -11.71 1.20
CA GLY A 204 10.11 -12.77 0.22
C GLY A 204 11.17 -12.78 -0.87
N ASP A 205 10.97 -13.60 -1.88
CA ASP A 205 11.79 -13.73 -3.08
C ASP A 205 11.01 -13.22 -4.29
N SER A 206 11.50 -12.14 -4.93
CA SER A 206 10.79 -11.45 -6.02
C SER A 206 11.41 -11.74 -7.38
N VAL A 207 10.56 -12.11 -8.33
CA VAL A 207 10.92 -12.22 -9.76
C VAL A 207 10.00 -11.33 -10.58
N GLY A 208 10.54 -10.71 -11.63
CA GLY A 208 9.81 -9.76 -12.45
C GLY A 208 9.82 -10.11 -13.94
N ARG A 209 8.81 -9.63 -14.63
CA ARG A 209 8.74 -9.60 -16.09
C ARG A 209 7.99 -8.38 -16.57
N TRP A 210 8.24 -8.00 -17.80
CA TRP A 210 7.44 -6.97 -18.48
C TRP A 210 6.24 -7.60 -19.19
N ASP A 211 5.09 -6.98 -19.05
CA ASP A 211 3.84 -7.28 -19.75
C ASP A 211 3.41 -5.98 -20.46
N GLY A 212 3.86 -5.80 -21.69
CA GLY A 212 3.80 -4.51 -22.36
C GLY A 212 4.51 -3.42 -21.55
N ASP A 213 3.78 -2.37 -21.17
CA ASP A 213 4.29 -1.23 -20.40
C ASP A 213 4.12 -1.41 -18.87
N THR A 214 3.78 -2.61 -18.43
CA THR A 214 3.57 -2.93 -17.01
C THR A 214 4.67 -3.84 -16.49
N LEU A 215 5.34 -3.43 -15.42
CA LEU A 215 6.20 -4.33 -14.65
C LEU A 215 5.32 -5.23 -13.77
N VAL A 216 5.40 -6.54 -13.98
CA VAL A 216 4.72 -7.56 -13.16
C VAL A 216 5.75 -8.23 -12.28
N VAL A 217 5.51 -8.20 -10.96
CA VAL A 217 6.39 -8.80 -9.95
C VAL A 217 5.63 -9.89 -9.21
N GLU A 218 6.17 -11.09 -9.16
CA GLU A 218 5.68 -12.16 -8.31
C GLU A 218 6.64 -12.35 -7.14
N THR A 219 6.10 -12.37 -5.91
CA THR A 219 6.87 -12.57 -4.68
C THR A 219 6.35 -13.77 -3.92
N ARG A 220 7.26 -14.68 -3.54
CA ARG A 220 7.02 -15.92 -2.80
C ARG A 220 8.01 -16.08 -1.66
N HIS A 221 7.93 -17.18 -0.93
CA HIS A 221 8.91 -17.61 0.08
C HIS A 221 9.09 -16.58 1.20
N PHE A 222 7.96 -16.11 1.74
CA PHE A 222 7.95 -15.29 2.94
C PHE A 222 8.36 -16.12 4.16
N SER A 223 9.14 -15.53 5.07
CA SER A 223 9.47 -16.15 6.34
C SER A 223 8.19 -16.38 7.17
N ALA A 224 8.06 -17.55 7.77
CA ALA A 224 6.95 -17.86 8.68
C ALA A 224 6.87 -16.88 9.87
N ALA A 225 8.01 -16.36 10.33
CA ALA A 225 8.09 -15.36 11.40
C ALA A 225 7.61 -13.96 11.00
N SER A 226 7.33 -13.74 9.69
CA SER A 226 6.87 -12.49 9.09
C SER A 226 5.33 -12.44 8.91
N ALA A 227 4.59 -13.33 9.58
CA ALA A 227 3.19 -13.60 9.29
C ALA A 227 2.23 -12.41 9.48
N LEU A 228 2.55 -11.49 10.39
CA LEU A 228 1.66 -10.37 10.74
C LEU A 228 1.99 -9.11 9.96
N ARG A 229 0.94 -8.51 9.38
CA ARG A 229 0.98 -7.20 8.73
C ARG A 229 -0.11 -6.30 9.33
N TYR A 230 0.17 -5.00 9.38
CA TYR A 230 -0.77 -4.04 9.94
C TYR A 230 -0.73 -2.74 9.15
N THR A 231 -1.88 -2.28 8.69
CA THR A 231 -2.01 -0.97 8.04
C THR A 231 -3.37 -0.36 8.38
N GLY A 232 -3.40 0.92 8.73
CA GLY A 232 -4.63 1.68 8.96
C GLY A 232 -5.64 1.03 9.92
N GLY A 233 -5.17 0.32 10.97
CA GLY A 233 -6.04 -0.40 11.90
C GLY A 233 -6.43 -1.81 11.46
N VAL A 234 -6.08 -2.24 10.26
CA VAL A 234 -6.39 -3.56 9.72
C VAL A 234 -5.18 -4.49 9.83
N LEU A 235 -5.42 -5.67 10.39
CA LEU A 235 -4.45 -6.77 10.40
C LEU A 235 -4.70 -7.67 9.20
N PHE A 236 -3.64 -8.00 8.48
CA PHE A 236 -3.67 -9.04 7.46
C PHE A 236 -2.47 -9.99 7.63
N LEU A 237 -2.60 -11.18 7.10
CA LEU A 237 -1.65 -12.24 7.36
C LEU A 237 -1.01 -12.73 6.07
N VAL A 238 0.24 -13.15 6.18
CA VAL A 238 0.97 -13.88 5.14
C VAL A 238 1.53 -15.18 5.74
N SER A 239 1.72 -16.18 4.91
CA SER A 239 2.33 -17.46 5.28
C SER A 239 3.45 -17.81 4.29
N PRO A 240 4.22 -18.87 4.53
CA PRO A 240 5.14 -19.40 3.52
C PRO A 240 4.47 -19.82 2.20
N ALA A 241 3.15 -20.06 2.22
CA ALA A 241 2.36 -20.38 1.03
C ALA A 241 1.87 -19.13 0.26
N THR A 242 2.07 -17.93 0.81
CA THR A 242 1.61 -16.70 0.16
C THR A 242 2.31 -16.47 -1.18
N VAL A 243 1.51 -16.09 -2.16
CA VAL A 243 1.98 -15.54 -3.43
C VAL A 243 1.39 -14.15 -3.58
N VAL A 244 2.25 -13.16 -3.74
CA VAL A 244 1.86 -11.79 -4.06
C VAL A 244 2.25 -11.49 -5.50
N THR A 245 1.28 -11.04 -6.30
CA THR A 245 1.53 -10.54 -7.65
C THR A 245 1.26 -9.05 -7.66
N GLU A 246 2.25 -8.26 -8.03
CA GLU A 246 2.18 -6.79 -8.10
C GLU A 246 2.33 -6.32 -9.54
N ARG A 247 1.68 -5.22 -9.88
CA ARG A 247 1.70 -4.60 -11.21
C ARG A 247 1.97 -3.11 -11.05
N PHE A 248 3.07 -2.65 -11.64
CA PHE A 248 3.45 -1.25 -11.67
C PHE A 248 3.32 -0.72 -13.10
N LYS A 249 2.50 0.29 -13.29
CA LYS A 249 2.29 0.91 -14.59
C LYS A 249 2.38 2.42 -14.46
N ARG A 250 3.22 3.06 -15.26
CA ARG A 250 3.27 4.52 -15.29
C ARG A 250 2.07 5.06 -16.04
N THR A 251 1.23 5.85 -15.36
CA THR A 251 -0.04 6.39 -15.87
C THR A 251 0.01 7.89 -16.14
N ALA A 252 0.97 8.58 -15.50
CA ALA A 252 1.29 9.98 -15.76
C ALA A 252 2.79 10.25 -15.50
N ASP A 253 3.26 11.46 -15.75
CA ASP A 253 4.66 11.83 -15.48
C ASP A 253 5.00 11.70 -13.98
N ASP A 254 4.02 11.90 -13.13
CA ASP A 254 4.10 11.93 -11.68
C ASP A 254 3.30 10.80 -10.99
N GLU A 255 2.79 9.81 -11.75
CA GLU A 255 1.97 8.74 -11.18
C GLU A 255 2.36 7.35 -11.68
N LEU A 256 2.48 6.41 -10.73
CA LEU A 256 2.46 4.97 -11.01
C LEU A 256 1.15 4.38 -10.45
N SER A 257 0.36 3.73 -11.31
CA SER A 257 -0.68 2.80 -10.85
C SER A 257 0.00 1.59 -10.20
N TYR A 258 -0.48 1.21 -9.04
CA TYR A 258 -0.02 0.04 -8.29
C TYR A 258 -1.20 -0.87 -8.00
N GLU A 259 -1.19 -2.05 -8.59
CA GLU A 259 -2.20 -3.08 -8.37
C GLU A 259 -1.52 -4.33 -7.81
N PHE A 260 -2.23 -5.06 -6.97
CA PHE A 260 -1.69 -6.30 -6.43
C PHE A 260 -2.79 -7.34 -6.20
N ALA A 261 -2.38 -8.60 -6.19
CA ALA A 261 -3.19 -9.74 -5.82
C ALA A 261 -2.45 -10.60 -4.78
N VAL A 262 -3.16 -11.03 -3.75
CA VAL A 262 -2.63 -11.87 -2.68
C VAL A 262 -3.40 -13.19 -2.66
N ALA A 263 -2.69 -14.28 -2.92
CA ALA A 263 -3.18 -15.63 -2.80
C ALA A 263 -2.49 -16.31 -1.62
N ASP A 264 -3.26 -16.69 -0.60
CA ASP A 264 -2.76 -17.46 0.53
C ASP A 264 -3.86 -18.38 1.07
N PRO A 265 -3.86 -19.67 0.70
CA PRO A 265 -4.89 -20.62 1.12
C PRO A 265 -4.85 -20.95 2.61
N THR A 266 -3.78 -20.55 3.32
CA THR A 266 -3.70 -20.72 4.78
C THR A 266 -4.65 -19.77 5.49
N TRP A 267 -4.83 -18.55 4.97
CA TRP A 267 -5.54 -17.48 5.65
C TRP A 267 -6.82 -17.02 4.95
N TYR A 268 -6.92 -17.18 3.61
CA TYR A 268 -8.01 -16.61 2.83
C TYR A 268 -8.78 -17.68 2.05
N THR A 269 -10.07 -17.46 1.93
CA THR A 269 -10.97 -18.34 1.17
C THR A 269 -10.84 -18.14 -0.34
N THR A 270 -10.37 -16.98 -0.77
CA THR A 270 -10.10 -16.63 -2.17
C THR A 270 -8.94 -15.64 -2.26
N THR A 271 -8.37 -15.49 -3.44
CA THR A 271 -7.42 -14.40 -3.74
C THR A 271 -8.12 -13.06 -3.59
N TRP A 272 -7.49 -12.12 -2.90
CA TRP A 272 -7.96 -10.75 -2.81
C TRP A 272 -7.03 -9.81 -3.58
N GLN A 273 -7.60 -8.71 -4.07
CA GLN A 273 -6.88 -7.76 -4.91
C GLN A 273 -7.05 -6.36 -4.37
N GLY A 274 -6.02 -5.57 -4.53
CA GLY A 274 -6.03 -4.16 -4.15
C GLY A 274 -5.45 -3.27 -5.25
N ARG A 275 -5.82 -2.01 -5.16
CA ARG A 275 -5.33 -0.95 -6.06
C ARG A 275 -4.97 0.28 -5.24
N ASN A 276 -3.83 0.86 -5.59
CA ASN A 276 -3.36 2.14 -5.09
C ASN A 276 -2.57 2.85 -6.20
N HIS A 277 -1.96 3.97 -5.89
CA HIS A 277 -1.00 4.65 -6.76
C HIS A 277 0.20 5.13 -5.93
N LEU A 278 1.29 5.41 -6.61
CA LEU A 278 2.44 6.11 -6.04
C LEU A 278 2.60 7.44 -6.77
N ARG A 279 2.80 8.52 -6.02
CA ARG A 279 3.08 9.85 -6.55
C ARG A 279 4.57 10.11 -6.60
N ARG A 280 5.03 10.74 -7.68
CA ARG A 280 6.43 11.14 -7.79
C ARG A 280 6.79 12.14 -6.70
N SER A 281 7.84 11.85 -5.94
CA SER A 281 8.38 12.76 -4.93
C SER A 281 9.67 13.40 -5.41
N ARG A 282 9.93 14.62 -4.93
CA ARG A 282 11.22 15.33 -5.05
C ARG A 282 12.04 15.23 -3.77
N GLU A 283 11.48 14.61 -2.76
CA GLU A 283 12.14 14.42 -1.48
C GLU A 283 13.23 13.37 -1.58
N SER A 284 14.21 13.48 -0.72
CA SER A 284 15.26 12.47 -0.58
C SER A 284 14.85 11.44 0.44
N ILE A 285 15.16 10.19 0.18
CA ILE A 285 15.03 9.13 1.19
C ILE A 285 16.11 9.36 2.25
N PHE A 286 15.68 9.54 3.51
CA PHE A 286 16.57 9.67 4.64
C PHE A 286 16.87 8.32 5.28
N GLU A 287 17.88 8.30 6.13
CA GLU A 287 18.16 7.13 6.94
C GLU A 287 17.12 6.99 8.06
N PHE A 288 16.46 5.84 8.10
CA PHE A 288 15.65 5.41 9.23
C PHE A 288 16.40 4.30 9.97
N ALA A 289 17.12 4.67 11.02
CA ALA A 289 17.95 3.77 11.81
C ALA A 289 17.14 3.17 12.97
N CYS A 290 16.15 2.33 12.65
CA CYS A 290 15.19 1.76 13.60
C CYS A 290 15.83 1.06 14.81
N HIS A 291 17.02 0.46 14.63
CA HIS A 291 17.72 -0.25 15.70
C HIS A 291 18.49 0.68 16.66
N GLU A 292 18.84 1.89 16.21
CA GLU A 292 19.64 2.81 17.01
C GLU A 292 18.80 3.41 18.14
N GLY A 293 19.21 3.18 19.37
CA GLY A 293 18.48 3.66 20.55
C GLY A 293 17.10 3.03 20.76
N ASN A 294 16.74 1.98 20.00
CA ASN A 294 15.45 1.29 20.15
C ASN A 294 15.48 0.31 21.34
N TYR A 295 15.08 0.81 22.48
CA TYR A 295 14.89 0.00 23.70
C TYR A 295 13.42 -0.41 23.92
N ALA A 296 12.52 -0.08 22.99
CA ALA A 296 11.08 -0.25 23.13
C ALA A 296 10.69 -1.72 23.45
N VAL A 297 11.18 -2.68 22.66
CA VAL A 297 10.89 -4.11 22.91
C VAL A 297 11.34 -4.55 24.28
N ARG A 298 12.55 -4.16 24.72
CA ARG A 298 13.08 -4.48 26.04
C ARG A 298 12.17 -3.94 27.16
N PHE A 299 11.79 -2.67 27.07
CA PHE A 299 10.97 -2.04 28.13
C PHE A 299 9.54 -2.58 28.15
N VAL A 300 8.94 -2.86 26.99
CA VAL A 300 7.62 -3.47 26.90
C VAL A 300 7.63 -4.85 27.55
N LEU A 301 8.60 -5.71 27.23
CA LEU A 301 8.71 -7.04 27.84
C LEU A 301 8.95 -6.95 29.35
N GLN A 302 9.78 -6.02 29.82
CA GLN A 302 10.00 -5.80 31.26
C GLN A 302 8.72 -5.38 31.99
N ALA A 303 7.95 -4.46 31.39
CA ALA A 303 6.68 -3.98 31.96
C ALA A 303 5.63 -5.10 32.02
N LEU A 304 5.52 -5.93 30.99
CA LEU A 304 4.60 -7.07 30.95
C LEU A 304 4.95 -8.10 32.02
N ARG A 305 6.22 -8.47 32.18
CA ARG A 305 6.70 -9.40 33.22
C ARG A 305 6.49 -8.85 34.63
N ALA A 306 6.72 -7.54 34.84
CA ALA A 306 6.43 -6.90 36.12
C ALA A 306 4.94 -6.96 36.47
N ARG A 307 4.06 -6.75 35.47
CA ARG A 307 2.61 -6.86 35.63
C ARG A 307 2.18 -8.30 36.01
N GLU A 308 2.74 -9.30 35.34
CA GLU A 308 2.50 -10.72 35.69
C GLU A 308 2.89 -11.03 37.10
N ALA A 309 4.09 -10.60 37.55
CA ALA A 309 4.56 -10.80 38.90
C ALA A 309 3.66 -10.15 39.97
N LEU A 310 2.96 -9.06 39.62
CA LEU A 310 1.98 -8.41 40.51
C LEU A 310 0.65 -9.17 40.53
N SER A 311 0.23 -9.78 39.43
CA SER A 311 -1.02 -10.55 39.35
C SER A 311 -0.96 -11.93 40.01
N THR A 312 0.25 -12.47 40.20
CA THR A 312 0.51 -13.79 40.85
C THR A 312 0.78 -13.68 42.36
N LYS A 313 0.79 -12.46 42.91
CA LYS A 313 0.87 -12.29 44.38
C LYS A 313 -0.49 -12.60 45.00
N PRO A 314 -0.56 -13.51 46.00
CA PRO A 314 -1.77 -13.92 46.67
C PRO A 314 -2.44 -12.77 47.45
#